data_2070d6793b80e7da17055078f96d94c1
#
_entry.id   2070d6793b80e7da17055078f96d94c1
#
_cell.length_a   1.000
_cell.length_b   1.000
_cell.length_c   1.000
_cell.angle_alpha   90.00
_cell.angle_beta   90.00
_cell.angle_gamma   90.00
#
_symmetry.space_group_name_H-M   'P 1'
#
loop_
_entity.id
_entity.type
_entity.pdbx_description
1 polymer ?
#
loop_
_entity_poly.entity_id
_entity_poly.type
_entity_poly.pdbx_seq_one_letter_code
_entity_poly.pdbx_strand_id
1 'polypeptide(L)'
;MIQEEYKKNEEYMNSTILPKLQEIQREVLKNPSKLTLDISVRNNDGEGYISSFACVRDFAGEITDTCYPRFICVYSKEEMDELINELDEFIKKYSA
;
A
#
# COMPACT_ATOMS: atom_id res chain seq x y z
N MET A 1 -18.48 7.21 18.29
CA MET A 1 -19.24 6.10 17.71
C MET A 1 -18.44 5.43 16.61
N ILE A 2 -18.62 4.15 16.46
CA ILE A 2 -17.83 3.33 15.53
C ILE A 2 -17.87 3.85 14.09
N GLN A 3 -19.06 4.26 13.62
CA GLN A 3 -19.20 4.79 12.26
C GLN A 3 -18.44 6.08 12.01
N GLU A 4 -18.33 6.94 13.00
CA GLU A 4 -17.57 8.18 12.89
C GLU A 4 -16.07 7.90 12.81
N GLU A 5 -15.59 6.92 13.59
CA GLU A 5 -14.21 6.50 13.55
C GLU A 5 -13.86 5.87 12.20
N TYR A 6 -14.74 5.03 11.68
CA TYR A 6 -14.54 4.42 10.36
C TYR A 6 -14.48 5.47 9.26
N LYS A 7 -15.35 6.47 9.36
CA LYS A 7 -15.38 7.56 8.39
C LYS A 7 -14.09 8.37 8.43
N LYS A 8 -13.59 8.66 9.63
CA LYS A 8 -12.30 9.36 9.79
C LYS A 8 -11.16 8.54 9.23
N ASN A 9 -11.17 7.23 9.44
CA ASN A 9 -10.15 6.35 8.91
C ASN A 9 -10.20 6.30 7.37
N GLU A 10 -11.39 6.28 6.79
CA GLU A 10 -11.53 6.37 5.34
C GLU A 10 -11.02 7.69 4.79
N GLU A 11 -11.30 8.79 5.47
CA GLU A 11 -10.77 10.10 5.09
C GLU A 11 -9.25 10.11 5.12
N TYR A 12 -8.66 9.47 6.12
CA TYR A 12 -7.21 9.34 6.22
C TYR A 12 -6.65 8.49 5.07
N MET A 13 -7.33 7.40 4.73
CA MET A 13 -6.94 6.57 3.59
C MET A 13 -6.92 7.40 2.30
N ASN A 14 -7.95 8.18 2.08
CA ASN A 14 -8.09 8.98 0.87
C ASN A 14 -7.11 10.16 0.83
N SER A 15 -6.91 10.85 1.95
CA SER A 15 -6.10 12.06 2.01
C SER A 15 -4.61 11.80 2.19
N THR A 16 -4.24 10.68 2.77
CA THR A 16 -2.84 10.43 3.17
C THR A 16 -2.29 9.13 2.61
N ILE A 17 -3.00 8.02 2.78
CA ILE A 17 -2.48 6.70 2.38
C ILE A 17 -2.44 6.56 0.87
N LEU A 18 -3.53 6.86 0.18
CA LEU A 18 -3.57 6.72 -1.27
C LEU A 18 -2.55 7.61 -1.98
N PRO A 19 -2.40 8.90 -1.62
CA PRO A 19 -1.33 9.71 -2.22
C PRO A 19 0.06 9.17 -1.98
N LYS A 20 0.31 8.62 -0.78
CA LYS A 20 1.60 8.02 -0.46
C LYS A 20 1.87 6.76 -1.28
N LEU A 21 0.85 5.93 -1.47
CA LEU A 21 0.95 4.77 -2.36
C LEU A 21 1.27 5.20 -3.80
N GLN A 22 0.69 6.28 -4.26
CA GLN A 22 0.96 6.82 -5.59
C GLN A 22 2.39 7.31 -5.73
N GLU A 23 2.94 7.92 -4.68
CA GLU A 23 4.36 8.30 -4.66
C GLU A 23 5.26 7.07 -4.78
N ILE A 24 4.93 6.02 -4.03
CA ILE A 24 5.68 4.76 -4.08
C ILE A 24 5.57 4.13 -5.48
N GLN A 25 4.41 4.18 -6.11
CA GLN A 25 4.25 3.72 -7.49
C GLN A 25 5.20 4.44 -8.45
N ARG A 26 5.35 5.74 -8.28
CA ARG A 26 6.26 6.52 -9.13
C ARG A 26 7.71 6.10 -8.92
N GLU A 27 8.08 5.80 -7.68
CA GLU A 27 9.43 5.31 -7.39
C GLU A 27 9.68 3.95 -8.04
N VAL A 28 8.71 3.05 -7.98
CA VAL A 28 8.81 1.75 -8.64
C VAL A 28 8.95 1.93 -10.15
N LEU A 29 8.18 2.82 -10.74
CA LEU A 29 8.21 3.08 -12.18
C LEU A 29 9.58 3.58 -12.66
N LYS A 30 10.27 4.36 -11.84
CA LYS A 30 11.58 4.90 -12.17
C LYS A 30 12.71 3.92 -11.91
N ASN A 31 12.46 2.89 -11.14
CA ASN A 31 13.49 1.98 -10.68
C ASN A 31 13.75 0.88 -11.74
N PRO A 32 15.01 0.64 -12.14
CA PRO A 32 15.29 -0.40 -13.12
C PRO A 32 15.24 -1.82 -12.57
N SER A 33 14.98 -2.01 -11.29
CA SER A 33 14.88 -3.33 -10.67
C SER A 33 13.60 -4.05 -11.07
N LYS A 34 13.51 -5.34 -10.76
CA LYS A 34 12.34 -6.16 -11.08
C LYS A 34 11.28 -6.07 -9.99
N LEU A 35 10.95 -4.85 -9.59
CA LEU A 35 9.90 -4.57 -8.63
C LEU A 35 8.56 -4.35 -9.34
N THR A 36 7.51 -4.87 -8.74
CA THR A 36 6.13 -4.63 -9.18
C THR A 36 5.32 -4.14 -7.99
N LEU A 37 4.45 -3.17 -8.21
CA LEU A 37 3.50 -2.71 -7.20
C LEU A 37 2.13 -2.56 -7.84
N ASP A 38 1.19 -3.37 -7.40
CA ASP A 38 -0.21 -3.30 -7.81
C ASP A 38 -1.03 -2.69 -6.67
N ILE A 39 -1.86 -1.70 -7.01
CA ILE A 39 -2.76 -1.06 -6.05
C ILE A 39 -4.19 -1.25 -6.53
N SER A 40 -5.05 -1.73 -5.65
CA SER A 40 -6.46 -1.92 -5.93
C SER A 40 -7.28 -1.14 -4.91
N VAL A 41 -8.25 -0.38 -5.41
CA VAL A 41 -9.16 0.39 -4.55
C VAL A 41 -10.57 -0.14 -4.78
N ARG A 42 -11.26 -0.44 -3.69
CA ARG A 42 -12.62 -0.98 -3.75
C ARG A 42 -13.52 -0.28 -2.74
N ASN A 43 -14.79 -0.28 -3.03
CA ASN A 43 -15.81 0.14 -2.09
C ASN A 43 -16.77 -1.02 -1.90
N ASN A 44 -16.85 -1.56 -0.69
CA ASN A 44 -17.73 -2.66 -0.31
C ASN A 44 -18.87 -2.09 0.52
N ASP A 45 -19.99 -1.75 -0.14
CA ASP A 45 -21.19 -1.21 0.53
C ASP A 45 -20.90 -0.02 1.42
N GLY A 46 -20.13 0.95 0.91
CA GLY A 46 -19.79 2.16 1.65
C GLY A 46 -18.53 2.07 2.48
N GLU A 47 -17.88 0.92 2.53
CA GLU A 47 -16.60 0.74 3.22
C GLU A 47 -15.45 0.74 2.23
N GLY A 48 -14.59 1.73 2.33
CA GLY A 48 -13.40 1.85 1.48
C GLY A 48 -12.36 0.80 1.84
N TYR A 49 -11.71 0.27 0.80
CA TYR A 49 -10.70 -0.76 0.95
C TYR A 49 -9.60 -0.53 -0.08
N ILE A 50 -8.36 -0.46 0.38
CA ILE A 50 -7.20 -0.36 -0.49
C ILE A 50 -6.31 -1.56 -0.23
N SER A 51 -5.96 -2.30 -1.28
CA SER A 51 -4.95 -3.33 -1.18
C SER A 51 -3.75 -2.96 -2.03
N SER A 52 -2.57 -3.27 -1.55
CA SER A 52 -1.34 -3.08 -2.30
C SER A 52 -0.54 -4.38 -2.27
N PHE A 53 0.01 -4.75 -3.42
CA PHE A 53 0.82 -5.96 -3.54
C PHE A 53 2.12 -5.60 -4.23
N ALA A 54 3.22 -5.72 -3.48
CA ALA A 54 4.54 -5.49 -4.02
C ALA A 54 5.28 -6.83 -4.09
N CYS A 55 6.04 -7.03 -5.16
CA CYS A 55 6.89 -8.21 -5.26
C CYS A 55 8.18 -7.87 -6.02
N VAL A 56 9.20 -8.67 -5.77
CA VAL A 56 10.44 -8.61 -6.49
C VAL A 56 10.70 -9.99 -7.11
N ARG A 57 11.24 -9.99 -8.34
CA ARG A 57 11.49 -11.21 -9.09
C ARG A 57 12.98 -11.37 -9.34
N ASP A 58 13.42 -12.62 -9.50
CA ASP A 58 14.78 -12.94 -9.89
C ASP A 58 14.93 -12.94 -11.43
N PHE A 59 16.10 -13.32 -11.92
CA PHE A 59 16.37 -13.38 -13.36
C PHE A 59 15.50 -14.40 -14.11
N ALA A 60 15.05 -15.44 -13.40
CA ALA A 60 14.18 -16.44 -13.99
C ALA A 60 12.71 -16.00 -13.98
N GLY A 61 12.41 -14.84 -13.39
CA GLY A 61 11.05 -14.31 -13.30
C GLY A 61 10.26 -14.84 -12.12
N GLU A 62 10.91 -15.56 -11.22
CA GLU A 62 10.23 -16.08 -10.03
C GLU A 62 10.19 -15.05 -8.92
N ILE A 63 9.09 -15.00 -8.19
CA ILE A 63 8.92 -14.09 -7.05
C ILE A 63 9.79 -14.58 -5.89
N THR A 64 10.67 -13.69 -5.41
CA THR A 64 11.59 -14.01 -4.32
C THR A 64 11.20 -13.36 -3.00
N ASP A 65 10.40 -12.30 -3.04
CA ASP A 65 9.91 -11.64 -1.83
C ASP A 65 8.65 -10.85 -2.16
N THR A 66 7.78 -10.69 -1.15
CA THR A 66 6.51 -9.98 -1.31
C THR A 66 6.22 -9.12 -0.10
N CYS A 67 5.41 -8.08 -0.31
CA CYS A 67 4.86 -7.25 0.75
C CYS A 67 3.43 -6.89 0.35
N TYR A 68 2.46 -7.21 1.21
CA TYR A 68 1.05 -7.10 0.84
C TYR A 68 0.23 -6.38 1.92
N PRO A 69 0.47 -5.09 2.16
CA PRO A 69 -0.34 -4.36 3.12
C PRO A 69 -1.72 -4.03 2.56
N ARG A 70 -2.71 -4.08 3.44
CA ARG A 70 -4.10 -3.73 3.13
C ARG A 70 -4.55 -2.65 4.09
N PHE A 71 -5.38 -1.76 3.61
CA PHE A 71 -5.89 -0.62 4.38
C PHE A 71 -7.40 -0.67 4.38
N ILE A 72 -7.98 -0.76 5.57
CA ILE A 72 -9.43 -0.82 5.76
C ILE A 72 -9.84 0.15 6.85
N CYS A 73 -11.11 0.54 6.85
CA CYS A 73 -11.61 1.58 7.74
C CYS A 73 -11.60 1.19 9.23
N VAL A 74 -11.43 -0.09 9.56
CA VAL A 74 -11.32 -0.53 10.95
C VAL A 74 -9.93 -0.31 11.53
N TYR A 75 -8.94 -0.02 10.69
CA TYR A 75 -7.59 0.25 11.16
C TYR A 75 -7.44 1.70 11.61
N SER A 76 -6.67 1.91 12.68
CA SER A 76 -6.32 3.25 13.13
C SER A 76 -5.31 3.89 12.19
N LYS A 77 -5.12 5.21 12.33
CA LYS A 77 -4.09 5.93 11.58
C LYS A 77 -2.70 5.37 11.85
N GLU A 78 -2.42 5.04 13.10
CA GLU A 78 -1.13 4.48 13.51
C GLU A 78 -0.89 3.13 12.86
N GLU A 79 -1.90 2.28 12.79
CA GLU A 79 -1.79 0.99 12.11
C GLU A 79 -1.54 1.16 10.61
N MET A 80 -2.25 2.10 9.99
CA MET A 80 -2.06 2.40 8.57
C MET A 80 -0.67 2.97 8.30
N ASP A 81 -0.18 3.83 9.18
CA ASP A 81 1.17 4.40 9.05
C ASP A 81 2.24 3.31 9.14
N GLU A 82 2.08 2.35 10.03
CA GLU A 82 3.00 1.22 10.12
C GLU A 82 3.00 0.40 8.83
N LEU A 83 1.82 0.13 8.29
CA LEU A 83 1.68 -0.65 7.07
C LEU A 83 2.29 0.06 5.85
N ILE A 84 2.07 1.36 5.73
CA ILE A 84 2.65 2.12 4.61
C ILE A 84 4.16 2.22 4.74
N ASN A 85 4.68 2.32 5.97
CA ASN A 85 6.11 2.32 6.22
C ASN A 85 6.76 0.98 5.87
N GLU A 86 6.09 -0.13 6.18
CA GLU A 86 6.56 -1.46 5.78
C GLU A 86 6.71 -1.56 4.26
N LEU A 87 5.72 -1.06 3.54
CA LEU A 87 5.76 -1.06 2.07
C LEU A 87 6.90 -0.18 1.56
N ASP A 88 7.04 1.01 2.10
CA ASP A 88 8.09 1.95 1.70
C ASP A 88 9.49 1.35 1.95
N GLU A 89 9.69 0.72 3.09
CA GLU A 89 10.95 0.05 3.42
C GLU A 89 11.23 -1.13 2.49
N PHE A 90 10.20 -1.90 2.14
CA PHE A 90 10.31 -2.99 1.18
C PHE A 90 10.80 -2.47 -0.17
N ILE A 91 10.19 -1.42 -0.67
CA ILE A 91 10.55 -0.84 -1.97
C ILE A 91 11.99 -0.30 -1.92
N LYS A 92 12.35 0.39 -0.85
CA LYS A 92 13.72 0.92 -0.68
C LYS A 92 14.76 -0.18 -0.60
N LYS A 93 14.43 -1.29 0.06
CA LYS A 93 15.33 -2.44 0.20
C LYS A 93 15.74 -3.00 -1.16
N TYR A 94 14.80 -3.03 -2.11
CA TYR A 94 15.03 -3.60 -3.43
C TYR A 94 15.24 -2.56 -4.52
N SER A 95 15.28 -1.30 -4.15
CA SER A 95 15.64 -0.23 -5.07
C SER A 95 17.16 -0.17 -5.20
N ALA A 96 17.62 -0.18 -6.41
CA ALA A 96 19.04 -0.14 -6.67
C ALA A 96 19.63 1.24 -6.43
#